data_35aec0a9af7f78bb8e3f3f0d9e4780c0
#
_entry.id   35aec0a9af7f78bb8e3f3f0d9e4780c0
#
_cell.length_a   1.000
_cell.length_b   1.000
_cell.length_c   1.000
_cell.angle_alpha   90.00
_cell.angle_beta   90.00
_cell.angle_gamma   90.00
#
_symmetry.space_group_name_H-M   'P 1'
#
loop_
_entity.id
_entity.type
_entity.pdbx_description
1 polymer ?
#
loop_
_entity_poly.entity_id
_entity_poly.type
_entity_poly.pdbx_seq_one_letter_code
_entity_poly.pdbx_strand_id
1 'polypeptide(L)'
;DDVTKGTEAITTLDSRTSRICMARTGSAWFNNGDPMPESSTQEPFPGPPPWHFQCRSTLSPVTYSWEELGARVDGPKGRRLDTVPNSRRASFDGLINTGRVRTFDDWLRIKGDGYARRKLGPGLFDLWKSGKITTSQLIDQGGNIIPIRELARRTRGKR
;
A
#
# COMPACT_ATOMS: atom_id res chain seq x y z
N ASP A 1 19.83 -15.30 11.94
CA ASP A 1 20.53 -14.29 11.12
C ASP A 1 19.55 -13.82 10.08
N ASP A 2 18.81 -12.77 10.43
CA ASP A 2 17.71 -12.32 9.60
C ASP A 2 18.20 -11.36 8.52
N VAL A 3 18.17 -11.81 7.29
CA VAL A 3 18.34 -10.94 6.11
C VAL A 3 17.11 -10.05 5.88
N THR A 4 16.05 -10.23 6.68
CA THR A 4 14.81 -9.49 6.58
C THR A 4 14.75 -8.41 7.64
N LYS A 5 14.48 -7.17 7.23
CA LYS A 5 14.28 -6.03 8.13
C LYS A 5 12.82 -5.78 8.48
N GLY A 6 11.90 -6.43 7.76
CA GLY A 6 10.49 -6.26 7.99
C GLY A 6 9.60 -6.94 6.96
N THR A 7 8.37 -6.46 6.86
CA THR A 7 7.34 -6.97 5.95
C THR A 7 6.60 -5.84 5.25
N GLU A 8 6.15 -6.10 4.01
CA GLU A 8 5.32 -5.20 3.21
C GLU A 8 3.99 -5.86 2.88
N ALA A 9 2.92 -5.07 2.92
CA ALA A 9 1.58 -5.49 2.55
C ALA A 9 1.43 -5.56 1.02
N ILE A 10 1.24 -6.76 0.51
CA ILE A 10 0.93 -7.01 -0.89
C ILE A 10 -0.58 -7.20 -1.01
N THR A 11 -1.26 -6.18 -1.49
CA THR A 11 -2.71 -6.21 -1.68
C THR A 11 -3.07 -6.48 -3.13
N THR A 12 -4.23 -7.08 -3.37
CA THR A 12 -4.74 -7.24 -4.74
C THR A 12 -5.21 -5.88 -5.27
N LEU A 13 -4.81 -5.53 -6.50
CA LEU A 13 -5.16 -4.26 -7.14
C LEU A 13 -6.28 -4.48 -8.16
N ASP A 14 -7.52 -4.53 -7.70
CA ASP A 14 -8.68 -4.73 -8.55
C ASP A 14 -9.97 -4.07 -8.03
N SER A 15 -11.05 -4.21 -8.78
CA SER A 15 -12.37 -3.67 -8.43
C SER A 15 -12.98 -4.27 -7.17
N ARG A 16 -12.53 -5.45 -6.74
CA ARG A 16 -13.02 -6.16 -5.54
C ARG A 16 -12.21 -5.88 -4.28
N THR A 17 -11.11 -5.14 -4.37
CA THR A 17 -10.28 -4.80 -3.21
C THR A 17 -11.08 -4.00 -2.20
N SER A 18 -11.14 -4.44 -0.94
CA SER A 18 -11.84 -3.74 0.14
C SER A 18 -11.16 -2.42 0.51
N ARG A 19 -11.87 -1.52 1.17
CA ARG A 19 -11.30 -0.24 1.66
C ARG A 19 -10.16 -0.47 2.65
N ILE A 20 -10.24 -1.53 3.47
CA ILE A 20 -9.18 -1.91 4.41
C ILE A 20 -7.89 -2.26 3.65
N CYS A 21 -7.99 -3.13 2.63
CA CYS A 21 -6.83 -3.48 1.81
C CYS A 21 -6.34 -2.32 0.95
N MET A 22 -7.24 -1.47 0.42
CA MET A 22 -6.85 -0.25 -0.30
C MET A 22 -5.97 0.65 0.55
N ALA A 23 -6.37 0.87 1.81
CA ALA A 23 -5.64 1.72 2.74
C ALA A 23 -4.26 1.16 3.11
N ARG A 24 -4.11 -0.16 3.14
CA ARG A 24 -2.86 -0.86 3.48
C ARG A 24 -1.97 -1.17 2.28
N THR A 25 -2.35 -0.79 1.08
CA THR A 25 -1.51 -0.97 -0.11
C THR A 25 -0.23 -0.14 0.02
N GLY A 26 0.94 -0.81 -0.05
CA GLY A 26 2.24 -0.17 0.12
C GLY A 26 2.62 0.14 1.57
N SER A 27 1.90 -0.42 2.54
CA SER A 27 2.30 -0.35 3.94
C SER A 27 3.44 -1.32 4.21
N ALA A 28 4.48 -0.86 4.89
CA ALA A 28 5.64 -1.64 5.26
C ALA A 28 6.03 -1.37 6.72
N TRP A 29 6.46 -2.41 7.40
CA TRP A 29 6.80 -2.36 8.83
C TRP A 29 8.11 -3.08 9.10
N PHE A 30 8.88 -2.57 10.05
CA PHE A 30 10.04 -3.27 10.60
C PHE A 30 9.62 -4.50 11.40
N ASN A 31 10.58 -5.38 11.71
CA ASN A 31 10.34 -6.58 12.51
C ASN A 31 9.82 -6.29 13.94
N ASN A 32 10.07 -5.08 14.47
CA ASN A 32 9.53 -4.62 15.75
C ASN A 32 8.08 -4.10 15.64
N GLY A 33 7.51 -4.04 14.44
CA GLY A 33 6.15 -3.59 14.19
C GLY A 33 6.00 -2.09 13.90
N ASP A 34 7.07 -1.31 13.96
CA ASP A 34 7.04 0.11 13.61
C ASP A 34 6.92 0.31 12.09
N PRO A 35 6.20 1.35 11.62
CA PRO A 35 6.12 1.63 10.20
C PRO A 35 7.47 2.07 9.64
N MET A 36 7.80 1.60 8.44
CA MET A 36 8.99 2.06 7.72
C MET A 36 8.80 3.48 7.19
N PRO A 37 9.87 4.27 7.01
CA PRO A 37 9.79 5.65 6.52
C PRO A 37 9.06 5.80 5.18
N GLU A 38 9.25 4.83 4.28
CA GLU A 38 8.62 4.77 2.96
C GLU A 38 7.22 4.14 2.96
N SER A 39 6.72 3.68 4.11
CA SER A 39 5.39 3.08 4.25
C SER A 39 4.29 4.06 3.87
N SER A 40 3.24 3.55 3.23
CA SER A 40 2.03 4.34 2.92
C SER A 40 1.21 4.69 4.17
N THR A 41 1.44 4.00 5.28
CA THR A 41 0.83 4.25 6.58
C THR A 41 1.89 4.55 7.64
N GLN A 42 1.51 5.34 8.65
CA GLN A 42 2.30 5.54 9.87
C GLN A 42 1.73 4.75 11.05
N GLU A 43 0.80 3.85 10.80
CA GLU A 43 0.22 2.98 11.82
C GLU A 43 1.14 1.81 12.14
N PRO A 44 1.20 1.35 13.40
CA PRO A 44 1.91 0.14 13.78
C PRO A 44 1.39 -1.09 13.03
N PHE A 45 2.19 -2.14 12.97
CA PHE A 45 1.82 -3.39 12.32
C PHE A 45 0.53 -3.97 12.91
N PRO A 46 -0.52 -4.14 12.11
CA PRO A 46 -1.83 -4.59 12.62
C PRO A 46 -1.94 -6.12 12.76
N GLY A 47 -0.84 -6.84 12.60
CA GLY A 47 -0.84 -8.29 12.47
C GLY A 47 -0.94 -8.77 11.01
N PRO A 48 -0.71 -10.07 10.78
CA PRO A 48 -0.79 -10.64 9.44
C PRO A 48 -2.23 -10.68 8.92
N PRO A 49 -2.44 -10.65 7.58
CA PRO A 49 -3.76 -10.93 7.03
C PRO A 49 -4.25 -12.35 7.39
N PRO A 50 -5.57 -12.62 7.40
CA PRO A 50 -6.63 -11.79 6.81
C PRO A 50 -7.08 -10.62 7.70
N TRP A 51 -7.21 -9.42 7.12
CA TRP A 51 -7.67 -8.23 7.85
C TRP A 51 -9.18 -8.01 7.79
N HIS A 52 -9.87 -8.80 6.99
CA HIS A 52 -11.33 -8.82 6.83
C HIS A 52 -11.77 -10.11 6.16
N PHE A 53 -13.07 -10.37 6.16
CA PHE A 53 -13.66 -11.50 5.45
C PHE A 53 -13.31 -11.46 3.95
N GLN A 54 -12.89 -12.60 3.37
CA GLN A 54 -12.42 -12.74 1.99
C GLN A 54 -11.20 -11.84 1.65
N CYS A 55 -10.33 -11.61 2.60
CA CYS A 55 -9.08 -10.90 2.36
C CYS A 55 -8.18 -11.69 1.39
N ARG A 56 -7.66 -11.03 0.36
CA ARG A 56 -6.73 -11.59 -0.63
C ARG A 56 -5.34 -10.95 -0.56
N SER A 57 -5.07 -10.27 0.53
CA SER A 57 -3.76 -9.67 0.79
C SER A 57 -2.81 -10.68 1.41
N THR A 58 -1.53 -10.49 1.19
CA THR A 58 -0.44 -11.24 1.81
C THR A 58 0.66 -10.30 2.27
N LEU A 59 1.64 -10.82 2.98
CA LEU A 59 2.86 -10.10 3.34
C LEU A 59 4.02 -10.61 2.49
N SER A 60 4.91 -9.70 2.12
CA SER A 60 6.19 -10.01 1.50
C SER A 60 7.32 -9.56 2.43
N PRO A 61 8.39 -10.33 2.61
CA PRO A 61 9.54 -9.88 3.38
C PRO A 61 10.22 -8.69 2.69
N VAL A 62 10.64 -7.71 3.48
CA VAL A 62 11.52 -6.62 3.08
C VAL A 62 12.91 -6.96 3.57
N THR A 63 13.85 -7.15 2.64
CA THR A 63 15.22 -7.49 2.96
C THR A 63 16.09 -6.26 3.16
N TYR A 64 17.17 -6.41 3.92
CA TYR A 64 18.23 -5.41 3.94
C TYR A 64 18.87 -5.31 2.55
N SER A 65 19.28 -4.08 2.19
CA SER A 65 20.16 -3.91 1.03
C SER A 65 21.56 -4.49 1.34
N TRP A 66 22.34 -4.78 0.30
CA TRP A 66 23.72 -5.23 0.48
C TRP A 66 24.57 -4.22 1.24
N GLU A 67 24.30 -2.93 1.08
CA GLU A 67 24.95 -1.83 1.80
C GLU A 67 24.59 -1.86 3.28
N GLU A 68 23.32 -2.08 3.61
CA GLU A 68 22.84 -2.20 4.99
C GLU A 68 23.41 -3.43 5.69
N LEU A 69 23.59 -4.54 4.99
CA LEU A 69 24.19 -5.76 5.53
C LEU A 69 25.69 -5.64 5.76
N GLY A 70 26.31 -4.50 5.41
CA GLY A 70 27.75 -4.30 5.55
C GLY A 70 28.57 -5.29 4.72
N ALA A 71 27.95 -5.92 3.74
CA ALA A 71 28.59 -6.84 2.84
C ALA A 71 29.58 -6.05 1.97
N ARG A 72 30.81 -5.95 2.41
CA ARG A 72 31.95 -5.70 1.53
C ARG A 72 32.07 -6.90 0.60
N VAL A 73 31.18 -6.96 -0.37
CA VAL A 73 31.32 -7.90 -1.46
C VAL A 73 32.40 -7.33 -2.41
N ASP A 74 33.64 -7.65 -2.14
CA ASP A 74 34.69 -7.54 -3.11
C ASP A 74 34.41 -8.54 -4.23
N GLY A 75 33.44 -8.21 -5.06
CA GLY A 75 33.02 -9.00 -6.20
C GLY A 75 32.56 -8.11 -7.34
N PRO A 76 32.51 -8.61 -8.57
CA PRO A 76 32.05 -7.82 -9.71
C PRO A 76 30.68 -7.28 -9.41
N LYS A 77 30.54 -5.95 -9.53
CA LYS A 77 29.36 -5.10 -9.22
C LYS A 77 28.06 -5.90 -9.27
N GLY A 78 27.63 -6.38 -8.10
CA GLY A 78 26.42 -7.18 -7.99
C GLY A 78 25.27 -6.42 -8.62
N ARG A 79 24.47 -7.09 -9.44
CA ARG A 79 23.21 -6.53 -9.92
C ARG A 79 22.45 -6.03 -8.71
N ARG A 80 22.13 -4.74 -8.70
CA ARG A 80 21.20 -4.20 -7.70
C ARG A 80 19.92 -5.03 -7.76
N LEU A 81 19.64 -5.74 -6.69
CA LEU A 81 18.39 -6.50 -6.55
C LEU A 81 17.18 -5.57 -6.38
N ASP A 82 17.40 -4.28 -6.18
CA ASP A 82 16.39 -3.24 -6.22
C ASP A 82 15.75 -3.04 -7.62
N THR A 83 16.35 -3.61 -8.65
CA THR A 83 15.76 -3.75 -9.96
C THR A 83 15.07 -5.10 -10.14
N VAL A 84 14.26 -5.53 -9.19
CA VAL A 84 13.32 -6.62 -9.48
C VAL A 84 12.44 -6.15 -10.64
N PRO A 85 12.49 -6.83 -11.80
CA PRO A 85 11.71 -6.41 -12.96
C PRO A 85 10.25 -6.30 -12.53
N ASN A 86 9.60 -5.21 -12.93
CA ASN A 86 8.20 -4.90 -12.68
C ASN A 86 7.37 -6.16 -12.52
N SER A 87 7.10 -6.55 -11.28
CA SER A 87 6.37 -7.77 -10.99
C SER A 87 4.96 -7.61 -11.55
N ARG A 88 4.56 -8.53 -12.40
CA ARG A 88 3.18 -8.61 -12.85
C ARG A 88 2.36 -9.24 -11.74
N ARG A 89 1.39 -8.50 -11.21
CA ARG A 89 0.42 -9.04 -10.26
C ARG A 89 -0.81 -9.53 -10.99
N ALA A 90 -1.24 -10.76 -10.68
CA ALA A 90 -2.55 -11.23 -11.10
C ALA A 90 -3.63 -10.38 -10.40
N SER A 91 -4.59 -9.90 -11.16
CA SER A 91 -5.72 -9.12 -10.69
C SER A 91 -6.99 -9.60 -11.39
N PHE A 92 -8.13 -9.33 -10.79
CA PHE A 92 -9.42 -9.61 -11.42
C PHE A 92 -9.61 -8.81 -12.72
N ASP A 93 -8.97 -7.64 -12.80
CA ASP A 93 -8.99 -6.74 -13.95
C ASP A 93 -7.87 -7.05 -14.98
N GLY A 94 -7.20 -8.21 -14.87
CA GLY A 94 -6.11 -8.65 -15.74
C GLY A 94 -4.72 -8.53 -15.11
N LEU A 95 -3.69 -8.80 -15.92
CA LEU A 95 -2.30 -8.65 -15.49
C LEU A 95 -1.89 -7.18 -15.41
N ILE A 96 -1.35 -6.78 -14.27
CA ILE A 96 -0.94 -5.41 -14.00
C ILE A 96 0.58 -5.34 -13.93
N ASN A 97 1.16 -4.36 -14.61
CA ASN A 97 2.53 -3.96 -14.36
C ASN A 97 2.58 -3.05 -13.12
N THR A 98 3.12 -3.56 -12.02
CA THR A 98 3.10 -2.87 -10.72
C THR A 98 4.32 -2.01 -10.45
N GLY A 99 5.26 -1.88 -11.39
CA GLY A 99 6.52 -1.15 -11.16
C GLY A 99 6.39 0.34 -10.83
N ARG A 100 5.19 0.91 -11.03
CA ARG A 100 4.87 2.30 -10.68
C ARG A 100 3.74 2.43 -9.66
N VAL A 101 3.26 1.31 -9.13
CA VAL A 101 2.13 1.27 -8.20
C VAL A 101 2.65 0.94 -6.81
N ARG A 102 2.81 1.96 -5.98
CA ARG A 102 3.15 1.80 -4.56
C ARG A 102 1.89 1.80 -3.69
N THR A 103 0.94 2.66 -4.01
CA THR A 103 -0.30 2.84 -3.26
C THR A 103 -1.52 2.51 -4.12
N PHE A 104 -2.67 2.34 -3.50
CA PHE A 104 -3.91 2.19 -4.25
C PHE A 104 -4.30 3.48 -4.98
N ASP A 105 -3.84 4.64 -4.49
CA ASP A 105 -4.01 5.93 -5.18
C ASP A 105 -3.33 5.93 -6.56
N ASP A 106 -2.12 5.37 -6.66
CA ASP A 106 -1.40 5.24 -7.92
C ASP A 106 -2.18 4.37 -8.90
N TRP A 107 -2.74 3.27 -8.40
CA TRP A 107 -3.58 2.38 -9.17
C TRP A 107 -4.83 3.08 -9.71
N LEU A 108 -5.54 3.83 -8.86
CA LEU A 108 -6.72 4.60 -9.26
C LEU A 108 -6.39 5.63 -10.35
N ARG A 109 -5.23 6.31 -10.24
CA ARG A 109 -4.77 7.26 -11.26
C ARG A 109 -4.48 6.60 -12.60
N ILE A 110 -3.85 5.42 -12.59
CA ILE A 110 -3.56 4.66 -13.81
C ILE A 110 -4.86 4.18 -14.48
N LYS A 111 -5.84 3.73 -13.71
CA LYS A 111 -7.14 3.27 -14.23
C LYS A 111 -8.07 4.40 -14.67
N GLY A 112 -7.80 5.62 -14.24
CA GLY A 112 -8.54 6.83 -14.62
C GLY A 112 -9.80 7.08 -13.81
N ASP A 113 -10.35 8.27 -14.01
CA ASP A 113 -11.44 8.84 -13.20
C ASP A 113 -12.73 8.00 -13.21
N GLY A 114 -13.07 7.43 -14.35
CA GLY A 114 -14.27 6.60 -14.47
C GLY A 114 -14.21 5.35 -13.59
N TYR A 115 -13.05 4.70 -13.53
CA TYR A 115 -12.81 3.57 -12.65
C TYR A 115 -12.79 4.02 -11.19
N ALA A 116 -12.03 5.07 -10.87
CA ALA A 116 -11.91 5.60 -9.52
C ALA A 116 -13.29 5.99 -8.93
N ARG A 117 -14.14 6.66 -9.74
CA ARG A 117 -15.48 7.06 -9.32
C ARG A 117 -16.38 5.86 -9.02
N ARG A 118 -16.34 4.81 -9.86
CA ARG A 118 -17.09 3.56 -9.58
C ARG A 118 -16.58 2.85 -8.34
N LYS A 119 -15.26 2.85 -8.14
CA LYS A 119 -14.61 2.15 -7.03
C LYS A 119 -14.83 2.82 -5.68
N LEU A 120 -14.66 4.12 -5.60
CA LEU A 120 -14.78 4.91 -4.37
C LEU A 120 -16.22 5.33 -4.07
N GLY A 121 -17.05 5.44 -5.09
CA GLY A 121 -18.32 6.13 -5.04
C GLY A 121 -18.16 7.66 -5.14
N PRO A 122 -19.23 8.41 -5.51
CA PRO A 122 -19.10 9.81 -5.89
C PRO A 122 -18.51 10.70 -4.79
N GLY A 123 -18.95 10.55 -3.55
CA GLY A 123 -18.51 11.42 -2.47
C GLY A 123 -17.06 11.21 -2.05
N LEU A 124 -16.58 9.96 -1.98
CA LEU A 124 -15.16 9.68 -1.71
C LEU A 124 -14.28 10.05 -2.91
N PHE A 125 -14.79 9.83 -4.12
CA PHE A 125 -14.09 10.24 -5.34
C PHE A 125 -13.82 11.74 -5.37
N ASP A 126 -14.79 12.57 -5.05
CA ASP A 126 -14.64 14.02 -5.05
C ASP A 126 -13.60 14.49 -4.01
N LEU A 127 -13.59 13.90 -2.82
CA LEU A 127 -12.57 14.17 -1.79
C LEU A 127 -11.18 13.71 -2.23
N TRP A 128 -11.08 12.53 -2.82
CA TRP A 128 -9.84 11.97 -3.32
C TRP A 128 -9.30 12.76 -4.52
N LYS A 129 -10.14 13.07 -5.50
CA LYS A 129 -9.77 13.80 -6.71
C LYS A 129 -9.29 15.22 -6.40
N SER A 130 -9.88 15.86 -5.40
CA SER A 130 -9.46 17.18 -4.91
C SER A 130 -8.20 17.13 -4.04
N GLY A 131 -7.58 15.96 -3.84
CA GLY A 131 -6.38 15.79 -3.02
C GLY A 131 -6.60 15.94 -1.51
N LYS A 132 -7.87 16.01 -1.05
CA LYS A 132 -8.21 16.19 0.36
C LYS A 132 -8.02 14.93 1.18
N ILE A 133 -8.10 13.77 0.56
CA ILE A 133 -7.85 12.45 1.17
C ILE A 133 -7.01 11.57 0.24
N THR A 134 -6.31 10.60 0.85
CA THR A 134 -5.66 9.47 0.18
C THR A 134 -6.38 8.17 0.56
N THR A 135 -6.12 7.09 -0.17
CA THR A 135 -6.72 5.78 0.16
C THR A 135 -6.23 5.24 1.50
N SER A 136 -5.02 5.60 1.95
CA SER A 136 -4.50 5.23 3.28
C SER A 136 -5.32 5.81 4.43
N GLN A 137 -6.05 6.90 4.21
CA GLN A 137 -6.89 7.56 5.22
C GLN A 137 -8.32 6.99 5.31
N LEU A 138 -8.63 5.92 4.56
CA LEU A 138 -9.98 5.31 4.58
C LEU A 138 -10.26 4.47 5.82
N ILE A 139 -9.24 4.17 6.61
CA ILE A 139 -9.34 3.44 7.88
C ILE A 139 -8.75 4.26 9.03
N ASP A 140 -9.18 3.94 10.25
CA ASP A 140 -8.58 4.47 11.48
C ASP A 140 -7.41 3.58 11.95
N GLN A 141 -6.76 3.97 13.05
CA GLN A 141 -5.65 3.22 13.66
C GLN A 141 -6.05 1.80 14.12
N GLY A 142 -7.32 1.56 14.37
CA GLY A 142 -7.86 0.24 14.68
C GLY A 142 -8.20 -0.60 13.44
N GLY A 143 -7.98 -0.06 12.23
CA GLY A 143 -8.31 -0.73 10.96
C GLY A 143 -9.80 -0.66 10.60
N ASN A 144 -10.60 0.15 11.29
CA ASN A 144 -12.02 0.33 11.00
C ASN A 144 -12.22 1.34 9.87
N ILE A 145 -13.21 1.09 9.02
CA ILE A 145 -13.54 2.01 7.91
C ILE A 145 -14.10 3.32 8.47
N ILE A 146 -13.48 4.43 8.09
CA ILE A 146 -13.93 5.77 8.46
C ILE A 146 -15.11 6.18 7.56
N PRO A 147 -16.25 6.58 8.14
CA PRO A 147 -17.38 7.07 7.36
C PRO A 147 -17.04 8.34 6.58
N ILE A 148 -17.62 8.49 5.39
CA ILE A 148 -17.36 9.66 4.52
C ILE A 148 -17.63 11.01 5.20
N ARG A 149 -18.67 11.08 6.05
CA ARG A 149 -18.99 12.30 6.81
C ARG A 149 -17.86 12.73 7.72
N GLU A 150 -17.19 11.76 8.35
CA GLU A 150 -16.05 12.00 9.21
C GLU A 150 -14.83 12.45 8.40
N LEU A 151 -14.55 11.78 7.26
CA LEU A 151 -13.49 12.19 6.34
C LEU A 151 -13.71 13.62 5.85
N ALA A 152 -14.91 13.96 5.44
CA ALA A 152 -15.27 15.31 4.99
C ALA A 152 -15.10 16.35 6.12
N ARG A 153 -15.43 16.00 7.37
CA ARG A 153 -15.22 16.87 8.53
C ARG A 153 -13.74 17.17 8.78
N ARG A 154 -12.90 16.12 8.77
CA ARG A 154 -11.46 16.24 8.97
C ARG A 154 -10.77 17.11 7.91
N THR A 155 -11.31 17.12 6.69
CA THR A 155 -10.75 17.92 5.59
C THR A 155 -11.17 19.39 5.62
N ARG A 156 -12.26 19.75 6.31
CA ARG A 156 -12.69 21.15 6.47
C ARG A 156 -11.84 21.93 7.47
N GLY A 157 -11.20 21.25 8.41
CA GLY A 157 -10.33 21.87 9.42
C GLY A 157 -8.88 22.13 9.00
N LYS A 158 -8.48 21.72 7.78
CA LYS A 158 -7.16 21.97 7.21
C LYS A 158 -7.23 23.11 6.18
N ARG A 159 -7.38 24.33 6.67
CA ARG A 159 -7.12 25.57 5.90
C ARG A 159 -5.84 26.20 6.42
#